data_e1eafa7efa984b585b32ae581c67eb21
#
_entry.id   e1eafa7efa984b585b32ae581c67eb21
#
_cell.length_a   1.000
_cell.length_b   1.000
_cell.length_c   1.000
_cell.angle_alpha   90.00
_cell.angle_beta   90.00
_cell.angle_gamma   90.00
#
_symmetry.space_group_name_H-M   'P 1'
#
loop_
_entity.id
_entity.type
_entity.pdbx_description
1 polymer ?
#
loop_
_entity_poly.entity_id
_entity_poly.type
_entity_poly.pdbx_seq_one_letter_code
_entity_poly.pdbx_strand_id
1 'polypeptide(L)'
;MTLVFDTKRAQGKPDDNRRPGGCCPFCDTAALGNIIRRDGDRIWLVNKFRTLRDTMQTIIIESSDHHGDISTYPREQNRGILRFALSCWNEMIRSGDYASVLMYKNFGPLSGGSLVHPHLQVVGLKHEDGYAALAPAHFEGIGVWAADRVRVTISTEPIMGFFEVNVIAPEGVAASGSPVDACTADRFADAIQVVVRYVLNEHHGGRATSYNLFFYHMDGSTVAKVMPRWVVSPYFVGYRLAQIN
;
A
#
# COMPACT_ATOMS: atom_id res chain seq x y z
N MET A 1 3.26 16.12 -15.63
CA MET A 1 2.44 15.78 -14.47
C MET A 1 3.15 16.18 -13.19
N THR A 2 2.54 17.00 -12.32
CA THR A 2 3.19 17.47 -11.10
C THR A 2 2.17 17.65 -9.99
N LEU A 3 2.28 16.81 -8.95
CA LEU A 3 1.48 16.98 -7.74
C LEU A 3 2.01 18.18 -6.93
N VAL A 4 1.12 19.09 -6.53
CA VAL A 4 1.48 20.26 -5.75
C VAL A 4 1.40 19.94 -4.27
N PHE A 5 2.54 19.97 -3.59
CA PHE A 5 2.66 19.69 -2.17
C PHE A 5 2.46 20.94 -1.32
N ASP A 6 1.60 20.86 -0.30
CA ASP A 6 1.34 21.93 0.66
C ASP A 6 2.22 21.78 1.90
N THR A 7 3.36 22.45 1.89
CA THR A 7 4.34 22.41 2.98
C THR A 7 3.82 22.93 4.31
N LYS A 8 2.91 23.91 4.30
CA LYS A 8 2.32 24.48 5.54
C LYS A 8 1.46 23.45 6.26
N ARG A 9 0.65 22.67 5.50
CA ARG A 9 -0.16 21.59 6.08
C ARG A 9 0.68 20.42 6.56
N ALA A 10 1.82 20.16 5.92
CA ALA A 10 2.74 19.10 6.31
C ALA A 10 3.44 19.35 7.65
N GLN A 11 3.68 20.61 8.02
CA GLN A 11 4.35 20.98 9.29
C GLN A 11 3.56 20.57 10.54
N GLY A 12 2.22 20.49 10.45
CA GLY A 12 1.36 20.08 11.56
C GLY A 12 1.11 18.59 11.66
N LYS A 13 1.71 17.76 10.78
CA LYS A 13 1.48 16.32 10.73
C LYS A 13 2.20 15.61 11.88
N PRO A 14 1.53 14.72 12.65
CA PRO A 14 2.20 13.86 13.63
C PRO A 14 3.29 13.01 12.97
N ASP A 15 4.41 12.84 13.66
CA ASP A 15 5.55 12.09 13.13
C ASP A 15 6.18 11.23 14.25
N ASP A 16 5.56 10.10 14.55
CA ASP A 16 6.01 9.17 15.60
C ASP A 16 7.27 8.40 15.16
N ASN A 17 7.49 8.23 13.86
CA ASN A 17 8.67 7.56 13.33
C ASN A 17 9.96 8.38 13.56
N ARG A 18 9.85 9.71 13.61
CA ARG A 18 11.00 10.60 13.82
C ARG A 18 11.02 11.26 15.21
N ARG A 19 9.86 11.30 15.89
CA ARG A 19 9.67 11.92 17.21
C ARG A 19 8.82 11.02 18.09
N PRO A 20 9.40 9.91 18.61
CA PRO A 20 8.67 8.98 19.47
C PRO A 20 8.27 9.65 20.78
N GLY A 21 7.08 9.31 21.31
CA GLY A 21 6.59 9.76 22.62
C GLY A 21 5.33 10.63 22.57
N GLY A 22 4.72 10.88 21.41
CA GLY A 22 3.40 11.49 21.29
C GLY A 22 2.27 10.49 21.47
N CYS A 23 1.07 10.96 21.84
CA CYS A 23 -0.15 10.13 21.78
C CYS A 23 -0.48 9.82 20.33
N CYS A 24 -0.57 8.55 19.97
CA CYS A 24 -0.95 8.13 18.63
C CYS A 24 -2.42 8.51 18.33
N PRO A 25 -2.69 9.32 17.29
CA PRO A 25 -4.04 9.75 16.99
C PRO A 25 -4.97 8.59 16.55
N PHE A 26 -4.40 7.45 16.11
CA PHE A 26 -5.19 6.30 15.68
C PHE A 26 -5.52 5.32 16.82
N CYS A 27 -4.87 5.45 17.98
CA CYS A 27 -5.24 4.70 19.19
C CYS A 27 -6.48 5.28 19.87
N ASP A 28 -6.71 6.59 19.77
CA ASP A 28 -7.92 7.24 20.28
C ASP A 28 -9.03 7.25 19.21
N THR A 29 -9.65 6.11 19.03
CA THR A 29 -10.69 5.94 18.01
C THR A 29 -11.99 6.70 18.31
N ALA A 30 -12.17 7.18 19.54
CA ALA A 30 -13.33 8.01 19.93
C ALA A 30 -13.14 9.47 19.47
N ALA A 31 -11.91 9.96 19.40
CA ALA A 31 -11.58 11.30 18.91
C ALA A 31 -11.48 11.40 17.38
N LEU A 32 -11.59 10.29 16.65
CA LEU A 32 -11.53 10.30 15.19
C LEU A 32 -12.76 10.96 14.57
N GLY A 33 -12.54 11.97 13.76
CA GLY A 33 -13.57 12.62 12.93
C GLY A 33 -13.51 12.16 11.46
N ASN A 34 -14.54 12.58 10.69
CA ASN A 34 -14.60 12.36 9.23
C ASN A 34 -14.49 10.88 8.82
N ILE A 35 -15.10 10.00 9.60
CA ILE A 35 -15.14 8.56 9.32
C ILE A 35 -16.12 8.32 8.19
N ILE A 36 -15.66 7.60 7.16
CA ILE A 36 -16.46 7.20 6.01
C ILE A 36 -17.12 5.85 6.31
N ARG A 37 -16.34 4.87 6.83
CA ARG A 37 -16.84 3.52 7.10
C ARG A 37 -16.06 2.85 8.23
N ARG A 38 -16.74 1.99 9.01
CA ARG A 38 -16.15 1.09 10.00
C ARG A 38 -16.54 -0.36 9.71
N ASP A 39 -15.63 -1.27 10.04
CA ASP A 39 -15.87 -2.71 10.04
C ASP A 39 -15.04 -3.32 11.18
N GLY A 40 -15.68 -3.49 12.34
CA GLY A 40 -14.98 -3.81 13.57
C GLY A 40 -14.01 -2.69 13.97
N ASP A 41 -12.75 -3.03 14.12
CA ASP A 41 -11.65 -2.11 14.43
C ASP A 41 -10.97 -1.48 13.19
N ARG A 42 -11.38 -1.91 12.00
CA ARG A 42 -10.95 -1.31 10.72
C ARG A 42 -11.74 -0.03 10.46
N ILE A 43 -11.04 1.07 10.17
CA ILE A 43 -11.68 2.38 10.03
C ILE A 43 -11.17 3.06 8.77
N TRP A 44 -12.07 3.44 7.87
CA TRP A 44 -11.78 4.28 6.73
C TRP A 44 -12.24 5.70 7.00
N LEU A 45 -11.35 6.68 6.89
CA LEU A 45 -11.62 8.08 7.24
C LEU A 45 -10.90 9.06 6.30
N VAL A 46 -11.39 10.29 6.23
CA VAL A 46 -10.71 11.37 5.50
C VAL A 46 -9.48 11.82 6.29
N ASN A 47 -8.33 11.88 5.64
CA ASN A 47 -7.08 12.35 6.27
C ASN A 47 -7.21 13.84 6.67
N LYS A 48 -7.00 14.13 7.95
CA LYS A 48 -6.99 15.49 8.47
C LYS A 48 -5.86 16.34 7.85
N PHE A 49 -4.72 15.71 7.57
CA PHE A 49 -3.52 16.36 7.03
C PHE A 49 -3.36 16.09 5.52
N ARG A 50 -4.23 16.67 4.71
CA ARG A 50 -4.19 16.54 3.25
C ARG A 50 -3.09 17.45 2.71
N THR A 51 -1.95 16.86 2.37
CA THR A 51 -0.74 17.55 1.95
C THR A 51 -0.62 17.78 0.44
N LEU A 52 -1.50 17.18 -0.37
CA LEU A 52 -1.53 17.36 -1.82
C LEU A 52 -2.77 18.17 -2.22
N ARG A 53 -2.60 19.14 -3.11
CA ARG A 53 -3.72 19.89 -3.69
C ARG A 53 -4.49 19.03 -4.69
N ASP A 54 -5.76 19.38 -4.89
CA ASP A 54 -6.66 18.73 -5.86
C ASP A 54 -6.72 17.20 -5.70
N THR A 55 -6.70 16.74 -4.44
CA THR A 55 -6.78 15.33 -4.08
C THR A 55 -7.77 15.08 -2.95
N MET A 56 -8.34 13.89 -2.91
CA MET A 56 -9.00 13.32 -1.75
C MET A 56 -8.05 12.32 -1.10
N GLN A 57 -7.51 12.67 0.06
CA GLN A 57 -6.63 11.78 0.82
C GLN A 57 -7.40 11.14 1.96
N THR A 58 -7.45 9.83 1.97
CA THR A 58 -8.10 9.04 3.01
C THR A 58 -7.11 8.04 3.62
N ILE A 59 -7.45 7.55 4.81
CA ILE A 59 -6.66 6.61 5.58
C ILE A 59 -7.54 5.42 5.93
N ILE A 60 -6.98 4.23 5.88
CA ILE A 60 -7.57 3.01 6.42
C ILE A 60 -6.71 2.57 7.60
N ILE A 61 -7.22 2.73 8.81
CA ILE A 61 -6.62 2.14 10.01
C ILE A 61 -6.89 0.64 9.94
N GLU A 62 -5.85 -0.18 10.04
CA GLU A 62 -5.91 -1.63 9.80
C GLU A 62 -6.52 -2.39 10.97
N SER A 63 -6.21 -1.98 12.19
CA SER A 63 -6.66 -2.61 13.42
C SER A 63 -6.45 -1.67 14.61
N SER A 64 -6.90 -2.09 15.79
CA SER A 64 -6.63 -1.41 17.07
C SER A 64 -5.20 -1.65 17.60
N ASP A 65 -4.46 -2.61 17.05
CA ASP A 65 -3.08 -2.90 17.45
C ASP A 65 -2.12 -1.84 16.92
N HIS A 66 -1.56 -1.04 17.82
CA HIS A 66 -0.61 0.02 17.49
C HIS A 66 0.68 -0.48 16.81
N HIS A 67 1.09 -1.70 17.10
CA HIS A 67 2.32 -2.30 16.58
C HIS A 67 2.06 -3.43 15.58
N GLY A 68 0.82 -3.62 15.16
CA GLY A 68 0.47 -4.63 14.16
C GLY A 68 1.09 -4.33 12.79
N ASP A 69 1.20 -5.36 11.98
CA ASP A 69 1.60 -5.26 10.58
C ASP A 69 1.16 -6.50 9.79
N ILE A 70 1.09 -6.38 8.48
CA ILE A 70 0.83 -7.49 7.55
C ILE A 70 1.71 -8.72 7.87
N SER A 71 2.97 -8.51 8.25
CA SER A 71 3.89 -9.59 8.62
C SER A 71 3.52 -10.32 9.91
N THR A 72 2.86 -9.65 10.85
CA THR A 72 2.59 -10.17 12.21
C THR A 72 1.12 -10.59 12.42
N TYR A 73 0.18 -10.05 11.65
CA TYR A 73 -1.22 -10.37 11.81
C TYR A 73 -1.52 -11.87 11.67
N PRO A 74 -2.46 -12.42 12.45
CA PRO A 74 -3.09 -13.69 12.13
C PRO A 74 -3.67 -13.67 10.71
N ARG A 75 -3.64 -14.80 10.03
CA ARG A 75 -4.04 -14.95 8.62
C ARG A 75 -5.43 -14.37 8.33
N GLU A 76 -6.42 -14.71 9.13
CA GLU A 76 -7.81 -14.24 8.92
C GLU A 76 -7.95 -12.73 9.17
N GLN A 77 -7.20 -12.17 10.12
CA GLN A 77 -7.16 -10.73 10.34
C GLN A 77 -6.56 -10.02 9.12
N ASN A 78 -5.42 -10.52 8.59
CA ASN A 78 -4.80 -9.97 7.38
C ASN A 78 -5.75 -10.01 6.18
N ARG A 79 -6.44 -11.12 5.96
CA ARG A 79 -7.46 -11.27 4.92
C ARG A 79 -8.58 -10.23 5.08
N GLY A 80 -9.10 -10.09 6.30
CA GLY A 80 -10.15 -9.11 6.62
C GLY A 80 -9.70 -7.68 6.34
N ILE A 81 -8.46 -7.32 6.72
CA ILE A 81 -7.89 -6.00 6.48
C ILE A 81 -7.78 -5.72 4.97
N LEU A 82 -7.22 -6.65 4.20
CA LEU A 82 -7.02 -6.44 2.77
C LEU A 82 -8.33 -6.45 1.98
N ARG A 83 -9.31 -7.31 2.33
CA ARG A 83 -10.67 -7.24 1.75
C ARG A 83 -11.32 -5.89 2.01
N PHE A 84 -11.23 -5.37 3.22
CA PHE A 84 -11.76 -4.04 3.57
C PHE A 84 -11.06 -2.94 2.77
N ALA A 85 -9.73 -2.95 2.71
CA ALA A 85 -8.93 -1.96 1.98
C ALA A 85 -9.25 -1.96 0.48
N LEU A 86 -9.28 -3.15 -0.15
CA LEU A 86 -9.63 -3.30 -1.56
C LEU A 86 -11.06 -2.81 -1.85
N SER A 87 -11.99 -3.07 -0.93
CA SER A 87 -13.37 -2.59 -1.10
C SER A 87 -13.47 -1.06 -1.02
N CYS A 88 -12.72 -0.41 -0.11
CA CYS A 88 -12.64 1.05 -0.01
C CYS A 88 -12.00 1.67 -1.27
N TRP A 89 -10.93 1.06 -1.76
CA TRP A 89 -10.26 1.50 -2.98
C TRP A 89 -11.16 1.39 -4.21
N ASN A 90 -11.81 0.23 -4.39
CA ASN A 90 -12.77 0.01 -5.48
C ASN A 90 -13.99 0.94 -5.39
N GLU A 91 -14.44 1.29 -4.18
CA GLU A 91 -15.52 2.26 -4.00
C GLU A 91 -15.12 3.65 -4.49
N MET A 92 -13.92 4.12 -4.13
CA MET A 92 -13.38 5.39 -4.64
C MET A 92 -13.19 5.39 -6.16
N ILE A 93 -12.73 4.30 -6.75
CA ILE A 93 -12.58 4.17 -8.21
C ILE A 93 -13.95 4.26 -8.89
N ARG A 94 -14.94 3.52 -8.38
CA ARG A 94 -16.30 3.48 -8.96
C ARG A 94 -17.08 4.78 -8.80
N SER A 95 -16.68 5.68 -7.90
CA SER A 95 -17.33 6.99 -7.79
C SER A 95 -17.21 7.81 -9.07
N GLY A 96 -16.13 7.62 -9.84
CA GLY A 96 -15.88 8.39 -11.07
C GLY A 96 -15.41 9.84 -10.81
N ASP A 97 -15.19 10.22 -9.55
CA ASP A 97 -14.85 11.59 -9.15
C ASP A 97 -13.37 11.95 -9.37
N TYR A 98 -12.53 10.95 -9.73
CA TYR A 98 -11.08 11.08 -9.82
C TYR A 98 -10.54 10.54 -11.13
N ALA A 99 -9.55 11.22 -11.71
CA ALA A 99 -8.83 10.74 -12.89
C ALA A 99 -8.06 9.44 -12.59
N SER A 100 -7.57 9.29 -11.35
CA SER A 100 -7.01 8.03 -10.85
C SER A 100 -7.10 7.93 -9.33
N VAL A 101 -7.09 6.71 -8.80
CA VAL A 101 -7.13 6.44 -7.36
C VAL A 101 -5.95 5.53 -7.00
N LEU A 102 -5.09 6.03 -6.12
CA LEU A 102 -3.91 5.31 -5.63
C LEU A 102 -4.22 4.64 -4.30
N MET A 103 -3.68 3.45 -4.06
CA MET A 103 -3.67 2.83 -2.74
C MET A 103 -2.26 2.34 -2.39
N TYR A 104 -1.83 2.61 -1.16
CA TYR A 104 -0.50 2.18 -0.69
C TYR A 104 -0.39 2.14 0.83
N LYS A 105 0.61 1.38 1.30
CA LYS A 105 1.04 1.30 2.71
C LYS A 105 2.52 1.63 2.82
N ASN A 106 2.86 2.38 3.85
CA ASN A 106 4.23 2.65 4.27
C ASN A 106 4.46 1.98 5.63
N PHE A 107 5.43 1.09 5.73
CA PHE A 107 5.81 0.43 6.97
C PHE A 107 7.27 0.68 7.32
N GLY A 108 7.51 1.04 8.57
CA GLY A 108 8.84 1.25 9.12
C GLY A 108 9.46 2.63 8.78
N PRO A 109 10.58 2.98 9.42
CA PRO A 109 11.13 4.35 9.44
C PRO A 109 11.69 4.81 8.07
N LEU A 110 12.05 3.88 7.17
CA LEU A 110 12.63 4.19 5.86
C LEU A 110 11.60 4.25 4.73
N SER A 111 10.34 3.97 5.03
CA SER A 111 9.26 3.91 4.03
C SER A 111 8.68 5.28 3.62
N GLY A 112 9.00 6.33 4.38
CA GLY A 112 8.38 7.65 4.21
C GLY A 112 7.07 7.84 4.99
N GLY A 113 6.63 6.82 5.75
CA GLY A 113 5.52 6.94 6.69
C GLY A 113 5.86 7.79 7.90
N SER A 114 4.89 8.49 8.48
CA SER A 114 5.07 9.33 9.67
C SER A 114 4.52 8.70 10.95
N LEU A 115 3.60 7.76 10.85
CA LEU A 115 2.97 7.09 11.99
C LEU A 115 3.36 5.61 12.02
N VAL A 116 3.61 5.10 13.22
CA VAL A 116 3.89 3.67 13.48
C VAL A 116 2.60 2.84 13.38
N HIS A 117 1.48 3.36 13.89
CA HIS A 117 0.20 2.65 13.87
C HIS A 117 -0.18 2.21 12.44
N PRO A 118 -0.46 0.93 12.22
CA PRO A 118 -0.60 0.37 10.87
C PRO A 118 -1.79 0.95 10.13
N HIS A 119 -1.52 1.45 8.92
CA HIS A 119 -2.55 2.04 8.08
C HIS A 119 -2.19 1.98 6.60
N LEU A 120 -3.21 1.92 5.75
CA LEU A 120 -3.10 2.17 4.32
C LEU A 120 -3.59 3.59 4.00
N GLN A 121 -3.22 4.09 2.85
CA GLN A 121 -3.71 5.35 2.30
C GLN A 121 -4.42 5.07 0.98
N VAL A 122 -5.58 5.72 0.78
CA VAL A 122 -6.28 5.74 -0.50
C VAL A 122 -6.43 7.18 -0.93
N VAL A 123 -5.89 7.51 -2.12
CA VAL A 123 -5.77 8.89 -2.60
C VAL A 123 -6.38 9.01 -3.98
N GLY A 124 -7.48 9.75 -4.08
CA GLY A 124 -8.08 10.15 -5.35
C GLY A 124 -7.41 11.41 -5.91
N LEU A 125 -6.88 11.34 -7.11
CA LEU A 125 -6.31 12.45 -7.86
C LEU A 125 -7.38 13.00 -8.82
N LYS A 126 -7.74 14.29 -8.67
CA LYS A 126 -8.85 14.87 -9.44
C LYS A 126 -8.54 15.03 -10.93
N HIS A 127 -7.31 15.40 -11.25
CA HIS A 127 -6.93 15.82 -12.61
C HIS A 127 -5.76 15.04 -13.18
N GLU A 128 -5.03 14.30 -12.35
CA GLU A 128 -3.79 13.64 -12.75
C GLU A 128 -3.99 12.13 -12.87
N ASP A 129 -3.45 11.54 -13.91
CA ASP A 129 -3.33 10.09 -14.02
C ASP A 129 -2.09 9.62 -13.28
N GLY A 130 -2.25 9.06 -12.08
CA GLY A 130 -1.15 8.55 -11.25
C GLY A 130 -0.39 7.38 -11.85
N TYR A 131 -0.90 6.75 -12.90
CA TYR A 131 -0.29 5.62 -13.59
C TYR A 131 0.43 6.00 -14.90
N ALA A 132 0.32 7.25 -15.37
CA ALA A 132 0.81 7.70 -16.68
C ALA A 132 2.32 7.49 -16.92
N ALA A 133 3.13 7.39 -15.85
CA ALA A 133 4.57 7.14 -15.94
C ALA A 133 4.95 5.65 -15.80
N LEU A 134 3.96 4.76 -15.64
CA LEU A 134 4.16 3.33 -15.47
C LEU A 134 4.01 2.62 -16.81
N ALA A 135 4.86 1.62 -17.04
CA ALA A 135 4.78 0.75 -18.21
C ALA A 135 4.39 -0.68 -17.78
N PRO A 136 3.73 -1.48 -18.63
CA PRO A 136 3.44 -2.89 -18.36
C PRO A 136 4.66 -3.69 -17.90
N ALA A 137 5.83 -3.42 -18.47
CA ALA A 137 7.10 -4.05 -18.13
C ALA A 137 7.46 -3.94 -16.63
N HIS A 138 7.04 -2.89 -15.93
CA HIS A 138 7.25 -2.76 -14.49
C HIS A 138 6.50 -3.83 -13.67
N PHE A 139 5.48 -4.47 -14.25
CA PHE A 139 4.64 -5.47 -13.60
C PHE A 139 4.90 -6.88 -14.12
N GLU A 140 5.78 -7.02 -15.12
CA GLU A 140 6.30 -8.29 -15.58
C GLU A 140 7.42 -8.78 -14.67
N GLY A 141 7.72 -10.09 -14.74
CA GLY A 141 8.79 -10.63 -13.94
C GLY A 141 8.89 -12.16 -13.99
N ILE A 142 9.91 -12.68 -13.32
CA ILE A 142 10.16 -14.11 -13.17
C ILE A 142 9.12 -14.70 -12.22
N GLY A 143 8.32 -15.65 -12.72
CA GLY A 143 7.32 -16.34 -11.90
C GLY A 143 7.97 -17.19 -10.82
N VAL A 144 7.53 -17.01 -9.56
CA VAL A 144 8.02 -17.79 -8.41
C VAL A 144 6.93 -18.63 -7.77
N TRP A 145 5.66 -18.25 -7.95
CA TRP A 145 4.52 -19.00 -7.42
C TRP A 145 3.22 -18.61 -8.14
N ALA A 146 2.29 -19.57 -8.26
CA ALA A 146 0.93 -19.33 -8.75
C ALA A 146 -0.06 -20.35 -8.17
N ALA A 147 -1.24 -19.88 -7.76
CA ALA A 147 -2.41 -20.69 -7.40
C ALA A 147 -3.69 -19.84 -7.43
N ASP A 148 -4.83 -20.47 -7.75
CA ASP A 148 -6.17 -19.86 -7.65
C ASP A 148 -6.28 -18.46 -8.29
N ARG A 149 -5.76 -18.32 -9.50
CA ARG A 149 -5.75 -17.07 -10.28
C ARG A 149 -4.84 -15.95 -9.70
N VAL A 150 -4.06 -16.26 -8.66
CA VAL A 150 -3.06 -15.36 -8.11
C VAL A 150 -1.67 -15.86 -8.47
N ARG A 151 -0.78 -14.97 -8.86
CA ARG A 151 0.62 -15.28 -9.16
C ARG A 151 1.55 -14.31 -8.46
N VAL A 152 2.76 -14.78 -8.15
CA VAL A 152 3.84 -13.96 -7.58
C VAL A 152 5.02 -13.98 -8.54
N THR A 153 5.56 -12.79 -8.83
CA THR A 153 6.73 -12.64 -9.70
C THR A 153 7.76 -11.70 -9.07
N ILE A 154 9.04 -11.94 -9.36
CA ILE A 154 10.11 -10.98 -9.07
C ILE A 154 10.23 -10.07 -10.28
N SER A 155 10.11 -8.75 -10.09
CA SER A 155 10.13 -7.76 -11.17
C SER A 155 11.46 -7.78 -11.91
N THR A 156 11.41 -7.84 -13.26
CA THR A 156 12.58 -7.71 -14.13
C THR A 156 12.91 -6.25 -14.47
N GLU A 157 11.91 -5.36 -14.40
CA GLU A 157 12.08 -3.92 -14.54
C GLU A 157 11.50 -3.19 -13.31
N PRO A 158 12.25 -3.18 -12.19
CA PRO A 158 11.76 -2.59 -10.95
C PRO A 158 11.60 -1.07 -11.05
N ILE A 159 10.48 -0.54 -10.52
CA ILE A 159 10.16 0.91 -10.53
C ILE A 159 11.21 1.71 -9.74
N MET A 160 11.64 1.18 -8.58
CA MET A 160 12.63 1.82 -7.71
C MET A 160 14.08 1.39 -8.03
N GLY A 161 14.28 0.57 -9.06
CA GLY A 161 15.59 0.12 -9.46
C GLY A 161 16.23 -0.94 -8.55
N PHE A 162 15.43 -1.61 -7.71
CA PHE A 162 15.87 -2.68 -6.80
C PHE A 162 14.97 -3.90 -6.92
N PHE A 163 15.22 -4.86 -6.03
CA PHE A 163 14.35 -6.00 -5.83
C PHE A 163 12.92 -5.56 -5.50
N GLU A 164 11.97 -5.99 -6.30
CA GLU A 164 10.54 -5.76 -6.12
C GLU A 164 9.78 -7.05 -6.42
N VAL A 165 8.74 -7.32 -5.64
CA VAL A 165 7.89 -8.49 -5.83
C VAL A 165 6.49 -8.05 -6.19
N ASN A 166 5.95 -8.60 -7.29
CA ASN A 166 4.57 -8.40 -7.70
C ASN A 166 3.72 -9.58 -7.21
N VAL A 167 2.59 -9.27 -6.59
CA VAL A 167 1.50 -10.20 -6.36
C VAL A 167 0.36 -9.76 -7.28
N ILE A 168 -0.08 -10.64 -8.17
CA ILE A 168 -0.97 -10.30 -9.29
C ILE A 168 -2.24 -11.13 -9.17
N ALA A 169 -3.39 -10.49 -9.19
CA ALA A 169 -4.72 -11.08 -9.21
C ALA A 169 -5.54 -10.50 -10.37
N PRO A 170 -6.67 -11.12 -10.77
CA PRO A 170 -7.59 -10.54 -11.73
C PRO A 170 -8.08 -9.16 -11.30
N GLU A 171 -8.42 -8.31 -12.26
CA GLU A 171 -9.00 -7.00 -11.99
C GLU A 171 -10.30 -7.11 -11.18
N GLY A 172 -10.53 -6.13 -10.31
CA GLY A 172 -11.73 -6.08 -9.48
C GLY A 172 -11.77 -7.13 -8.37
N VAL A 173 -10.63 -7.72 -8.01
CA VAL A 173 -10.55 -8.62 -6.84
C VAL A 173 -11.19 -7.96 -5.62
N ALA A 174 -12.08 -8.68 -4.92
CA ALA A 174 -12.93 -8.20 -3.83
C ALA A 174 -13.99 -7.14 -4.21
N ALA A 175 -14.27 -6.90 -5.49
CA ALA A 175 -15.25 -5.90 -5.92
C ALA A 175 -16.69 -6.44 -5.98
N SER A 176 -16.89 -7.72 -6.35
CA SER A 176 -18.21 -8.29 -6.63
C SER A 176 -18.88 -8.98 -5.45
N GLY A 177 -18.11 -9.34 -4.41
CA GLY A 177 -18.61 -10.12 -3.26
C GLY A 177 -19.00 -11.57 -3.60
N SER A 178 -18.70 -12.07 -4.80
CA SER A 178 -18.94 -13.46 -5.16
C SER A 178 -18.02 -14.40 -4.37
N PRO A 179 -18.41 -15.67 -4.10
CA PRO A 179 -17.55 -16.64 -3.42
C PRO A 179 -16.20 -16.87 -4.12
N VAL A 180 -16.17 -16.83 -5.45
CA VAL A 180 -14.94 -16.99 -6.25
C VAL A 180 -14.02 -15.80 -6.05
N ASP A 181 -14.57 -14.59 -6.04
CA ASP A 181 -13.79 -13.37 -5.82
C ASP A 181 -13.32 -13.29 -4.37
N ALA A 182 -14.11 -13.73 -3.40
CA ALA A 182 -13.70 -13.82 -2.01
C ALA A 182 -12.50 -14.77 -1.83
N CYS A 183 -12.53 -15.95 -2.45
CA CYS A 183 -11.42 -16.90 -2.42
C CYS A 183 -10.16 -16.31 -3.08
N THR A 184 -10.31 -15.63 -4.22
CA THR A 184 -9.20 -14.96 -4.91
C THR A 184 -8.63 -13.82 -4.07
N ALA A 185 -9.50 -13.02 -3.42
CA ALA A 185 -9.07 -11.94 -2.53
C ALA A 185 -8.30 -12.47 -1.31
N ASP A 186 -8.73 -13.59 -0.74
CA ASP A 186 -8.04 -14.24 0.37
C ASP A 186 -6.68 -14.79 -0.07
N ARG A 187 -6.60 -15.40 -1.24
CA ARG A 187 -5.35 -15.88 -1.79
C ARG A 187 -4.39 -14.74 -2.10
N PHE A 188 -4.90 -13.64 -2.61
CA PHE A 188 -4.12 -12.41 -2.84
C PHE A 188 -3.57 -11.85 -1.54
N ALA A 189 -4.39 -11.76 -0.49
CA ALA A 189 -3.99 -11.32 0.84
C ALA A 189 -2.93 -12.25 1.46
N ASP A 190 -3.10 -13.57 1.35
CA ASP A 190 -2.14 -14.56 1.84
C ASP A 190 -0.79 -14.42 1.12
N ALA A 191 -0.81 -14.29 -0.20
CA ALA A 191 0.41 -14.11 -0.99
C ALA A 191 1.16 -12.82 -0.63
N ILE A 192 0.44 -11.70 -0.46
CA ILE A 192 1.04 -10.44 0.02
C ILE A 192 1.69 -10.64 1.39
N GLN A 193 1.02 -11.31 2.33
CA GLN A 193 1.56 -11.57 3.66
C GLN A 193 2.85 -12.39 3.61
N VAL A 194 2.89 -13.44 2.78
CA VAL A 194 4.10 -14.27 2.60
C VAL A 194 5.25 -13.45 2.03
N VAL A 195 4.97 -12.63 1.01
CA VAL A 195 6.00 -11.76 0.40
C VAL A 195 6.53 -10.73 1.40
N VAL A 196 5.66 -10.09 2.18
CA VAL A 196 6.08 -9.11 3.21
C VAL A 196 6.94 -9.78 4.27
N ARG A 197 6.56 -10.99 4.74
CA ARG A 197 7.37 -11.78 5.68
C ARG A 197 8.74 -12.13 5.11
N TYR A 198 8.79 -12.57 3.85
CA TYR A 198 10.06 -12.84 3.18
C TYR A 198 10.95 -11.60 3.10
N VAL A 199 10.38 -10.46 2.70
CA VAL A 199 11.12 -9.18 2.60
C VAL A 199 11.73 -8.77 3.92
N LEU A 200 11.00 -8.90 5.03
CA LEU A 200 11.46 -8.44 6.34
C LEU A 200 12.40 -9.45 7.02
N ASN A 201 12.19 -10.76 6.85
CA ASN A 201 12.86 -11.78 7.65
C ASN A 201 13.99 -12.51 6.90
N GLU A 202 13.90 -12.62 5.57
CA GLU A 202 14.80 -13.48 4.78
C GLU A 202 15.62 -12.69 3.77
N HIS A 203 14.99 -11.75 3.06
CA HIS A 203 15.66 -10.98 2.02
C HIS A 203 16.86 -10.23 2.58
N HIS A 204 18.05 -10.38 1.96
CA HIS A 204 19.33 -9.86 2.48
C HIS A 204 19.61 -10.21 3.95
N GLY A 205 19.24 -11.40 4.40
CA GLY A 205 19.45 -11.84 5.78
C GLY A 205 18.61 -11.06 6.79
N GLY A 206 17.40 -10.63 6.42
CA GLY A 206 16.47 -9.93 7.32
C GLY A 206 16.89 -8.50 7.67
N ARG A 207 17.66 -7.84 6.82
CA ARG A 207 18.13 -6.47 7.07
C ARG A 207 17.10 -5.38 6.76
N ALA A 208 16.05 -5.70 6.01
CA ALA A 208 14.99 -4.75 5.69
C ALA A 208 14.11 -4.51 6.92
N THR A 209 14.12 -3.30 7.45
CA THR A 209 13.26 -2.86 8.57
C THR A 209 12.02 -2.10 8.10
N SER A 210 11.88 -1.93 6.82
CA SER A 210 10.84 -1.12 6.20
C SER A 210 10.47 -1.64 4.82
N TYR A 211 9.22 -1.44 4.43
CA TYR A 211 8.77 -1.68 3.06
C TYR A 211 7.71 -0.65 2.65
N ASN A 212 7.52 -0.51 1.34
CA ASN A 212 6.32 0.05 0.75
C ASN A 212 5.52 -1.06 0.06
N LEU A 213 4.20 -0.99 0.16
CA LEU A 213 3.27 -1.82 -0.56
C LEU A 213 2.38 -0.89 -1.38
N PHE A 214 2.44 -1.00 -2.70
CA PHE A 214 1.63 -0.22 -3.63
C PHE A 214 0.66 -1.13 -4.37
N PHE A 215 -0.54 -0.60 -4.66
CA PHE A 215 -1.56 -1.30 -5.43
C PHE A 215 -1.82 -0.59 -6.75
N TYR A 216 -2.03 -1.37 -7.80
CA TYR A 216 -2.25 -0.88 -9.16
C TYR A 216 -3.37 -1.64 -9.85
N HIS A 217 -4.07 -0.94 -10.75
CA HIS A 217 -4.90 -1.54 -11.78
C HIS A 217 -4.15 -1.44 -13.11
N MET A 218 -3.69 -2.55 -13.64
CA MET A 218 -2.88 -2.61 -14.87
C MET A 218 -3.30 -3.80 -15.71
N ASP A 219 -3.58 -3.57 -16.98
CA ASP A 219 -3.85 -4.60 -18.01
C ASP A 219 -4.84 -5.69 -17.57
N GLY A 220 -5.98 -5.28 -17.01
CA GLY A 220 -7.02 -6.20 -16.52
C GLY A 220 -6.62 -6.98 -15.27
N SER A 221 -5.61 -6.48 -14.52
CA SER A 221 -5.12 -7.09 -13.29
C SER A 221 -5.09 -6.09 -12.14
N THR A 222 -5.29 -6.59 -10.93
CA THR A 222 -4.95 -5.91 -9.68
C THR A 222 -3.57 -6.39 -9.23
N VAL A 223 -2.63 -5.49 -9.11
CA VAL A 223 -1.25 -5.80 -8.71
C VAL A 223 -0.93 -5.17 -7.37
N ALA A 224 -0.42 -5.95 -6.43
CA ALA A 224 0.25 -5.46 -5.23
C ALA A 224 1.76 -5.61 -5.41
N LYS A 225 2.50 -4.51 -5.30
CA LYS A 225 3.95 -4.50 -5.44
C LYS A 225 4.58 -4.21 -4.08
N VAL A 226 5.41 -5.14 -3.59
CA VAL A 226 6.16 -5.01 -2.34
C VAL A 226 7.58 -4.58 -2.66
N MET A 227 7.99 -3.45 -2.07
CA MET A 227 9.29 -2.84 -2.28
C MET A 227 10.02 -2.74 -0.93
N PRO A 228 11.10 -3.52 -0.68
CA PRO A 228 11.91 -3.35 0.53
C PRO A 228 12.56 -1.95 0.58
N ARG A 229 12.60 -1.36 1.78
CA ARG A 229 13.16 -0.02 2.01
C ARG A 229 14.30 -0.10 3.01
N TRP A 230 15.52 -0.26 2.54
CA TRP A 230 16.75 -0.41 3.35
C TRP A 230 17.95 0.34 2.80
N VAL A 231 18.01 0.57 1.49
CA VAL A 231 19.04 1.32 0.80
C VAL A 231 18.42 2.11 -0.34
N VAL A 232 18.99 3.26 -0.65
CA VAL A 232 18.70 4.01 -1.87
C VAL A 232 19.92 3.89 -2.79
N SER A 233 19.75 3.31 -3.98
CA SER A 233 20.83 3.18 -4.94
C SER A 233 21.25 4.55 -5.50
N PRO A 234 22.52 4.97 -5.33
CA PRO A 234 23.01 6.19 -5.95
C PRO A 234 22.98 6.10 -7.48
N TYR A 235 23.13 4.91 -8.03
CA TYR A 235 23.07 4.68 -9.48
C TYR A 235 21.67 4.89 -10.03
N PHE A 236 20.65 4.41 -9.33
CA PHE A 236 19.25 4.65 -9.73
C PHE A 236 18.85 6.10 -9.53
N VAL A 237 19.19 6.70 -8.39
CA VAL A 237 18.83 8.10 -8.08
C VAL A 237 19.51 9.07 -9.02
N GLY A 238 20.80 8.88 -9.30
CA GLY A 238 21.58 9.79 -10.15
C GLY A 238 21.48 9.49 -11.64
N TYR A 239 21.33 8.21 -12.01
CA TYR A 239 21.47 7.77 -13.41
C TYR A 239 20.33 6.88 -13.90
N ARG A 240 19.33 6.58 -13.07
CA ARG A 240 18.20 5.68 -13.40
C ARG A 240 18.65 4.28 -13.81
N LEU A 241 19.81 3.83 -13.33
CA LEU A 241 20.33 2.49 -13.57
C LEU A 241 19.77 1.55 -12.49
N ALA A 242 18.92 0.61 -12.91
CA ALA A 242 18.38 -0.41 -12.02
C ALA A 242 19.47 -1.39 -11.56
N GLN A 243 19.35 -1.88 -10.34
CA GLN A 243 20.18 -2.93 -9.79
C GLN A 243 19.27 -4.11 -9.43
N ILE A 244 19.50 -5.24 -10.06
CA ILE A 244 18.85 -6.53 -9.76
C ILE A 244 19.88 -7.48 -9.17
N ASN A 245 19.44 -8.31 -8.22
CA ASN A 245 20.25 -9.36 -7.61
C ASN A 245 19.96 -10.70 -8.28
#